data_2caaf9af02f59e481ace35b10d947fba
#
_entry.id   2caaf9af02f59e481ace35b10d947fba
#
_cell.length_a   1.000
_cell.length_b   1.000
_cell.length_c   1.000
_cell.angle_alpha   90.00
_cell.angle_beta   90.00
_cell.angle_gamma   90.00
#
_symmetry.space_group_name_H-M   'P 1'
#
loop_
_entity.id
_entity.type
_entity.pdbx_description
1 polymer ?
#
loop_
_entity_poly.entity_id
_entity_poly.type
_entity_poly.pdbx_seq_one_letter_code
_entity_poly.pdbx_strand_id
1 'polypeptide(L)'
;TRVRSSAASDVYKRQGQKGPVKITTALLANQCGITEAAIYRHFPSKRKIYSGLVDFCEQNIFDLIASINSSDSDYLEKTKKILNLLVNFSEKNPGLARLLTREAFSIDETTLDERIGQMMSKIELIIKQNLQKYEQTTKAKLALPTASSANLLLASAEGFIQQFVRSGFQDAPSKRVKDQFEFLVKALMAN
;
A
#
# COMPACT_ATOMS: atom_id res chain seq x y z
N THR A 1 22.51 -9.36 -0.08
CA THR A 1 21.28 -8.74 -0.60
C THR A 1 20.07 -9.67 -0.47
N ARG A 2 20.17 -10.97 -0.86
CA ARG A 2 19.06 -11.95 -0.76
C ARG A 2 18.60 -12.22 0.69
N VAL A 3 19.52 -12.26 1.66
CA VAL A 3 19.20 -12.52 3.08
C VAL A 3 18.43 -11.38 3.71
N ARG A 4 18.74 -10.11 3.36
CA ARG A 4 17.97 -8.94 3.83
C ARG A 4 16.54 -8.93 3.32
N SER A 5 16.33 -9.32 2.07
CA SER A 5 14.99 -9.40 1.46
C SER A 5 14.16 -10.53 2.07
N SER A 6 14.77 -11.70 2.37
CA SER A 6 14.07 -12.84 2.98
C SER A 6 13.66 -12.55 4.43
N ALA A 7 14.57 -12.03 5.26
CA ALA A 7 14.26 -11.70 6.65
C ALA A 7 13.16 -10.63 6.75
N ALA A 8 13.20 -9.60 5.89
CA ALA A 8 12.14 -8.63 5.77
C ALA A 8 10.82 -9.31 5.36
N SER A 9 10.81 -10.16 4.31
CA SER A 9 9.63 -10.87 3.83
C SER A 9 8.97 -11.76 4.89
N ASP A 10 9.76 -12.42 5.74
CA ASP A 10 9.23 -13.30 6.78
C ASP A 10 8.63 -12.52 7.96
N VAL A 11 9.11 -11.31 8.23
CA VAL A 11 8.47 -10.35 9.14
C VAL A 11 7.06 -10.00 8.66
N TYR A 12 6.85 -9.87 7.33
CA TYR A 12 5.55 -9.55 6.74
C TYR A 12 4.46 -10.57 6.99
N LYS A 13 4.79 -11.84 6.77
CA LYS A 13 3.83 -12.94 6.88
C LYS A 13 3.22 -13.05 8.27
N ARG A 14 3.79 -12.35 9.26
CA ARG A 14 3.45 -12.54 10.67
C ARG A 14 2.73 -11.38 11.32
N GLN A 15 2.83 -10.17 10.77
CA GLN A 15 1.93 -9.07 11.19
C GLN A 15 0.46 -9.37 10.86
N GLY A 16 0.20 -10.32 9.95
CA GLY A 16 -1.12 -10.78 9.60
C GLY A 16 -1.77 -11.76 10.57
N GLN A 17 -1.07 -12.23 11.61
CA GLN A 17 -1.66 -13.16 12.58
C GLN A 17 -2.39 -12.45 13.72
N LYS A 18 -3.51 -13.04 14.14
CA LYS A 18 -4.54 -12.50 15.05
C LYS A 18 -4.03 -11.72 16.28
N GLY A 19 -4.58 -10.52 16.47
CA GLY A 19 -4.45 -9.68 17.66
C GLY A 19 -3.26 -8.72 17.62
N PRO A 20 -3.20 -7.72 18.53
CA PRO A 20 -2.08 -6.81 18.67
C PRO A 20 -0.88 -7.54 19.28
N VAL A 21 -0.28 -8.47 18.54
CA VAL A 21 0.99 -9.07 18.96
C VAL A 21 2.05 -8.00 18.79
N LYS A 22 2.56 -7.48 19.91
CA LYS A 22 3.78 -6.68 19.91
C LYS A 22 4.86 -7.50 19.22
N ILE A 23 5.26 -7.08 18.03
CA ILE A 23 6.36 -7.71 17.33
C ILE A 23 7.63 -7.38 18.08
N THR A 24 8.19 -8.39 18.72
CA THR A 24 9.51 -8.30 19.37
C THR A 24 10.56 -8.88 18.43
N THR A 25 11.79 -8.40 18.53
CA THR A 25 12.93 -8.95 17.79
C THR A 25 13.16 -10.42 18.12
N ALA A 26 12.92 -10.84 19.36
CA ALA A 26 12.95 -12.24 19.77
C ALA A 26 11.92 -13.12 19.03
N LEU A 27 10.68 -12.60 18.87
CA LEU A 27 9.62 -13.29 18.11
C LEU A 27 10.01 -13.43 16.64
N LEU A 28 10.58 -12.39 16.04
CA LEU A 28 11.05 -12.39 14.65
C LEU A 28 12.17 -13.39 14.46
N ALA A 29 13.16 -13.40 15.35
CA ALA A 29 14.29 -14.32 15.31
C ALA A 29 13.83 -15.78 15.38
N ASN A 30 13.00 -16.10 16.36
CA ASN A 30 12.46 -17.46 16.54
C ASN A 30 11.73 -17.93 15.28
N GLN A 31 11.03 -17.05 14.65
CA GLN A 31 10.19 -17.37 13.51
C GLN A 31 10.94 -17.48 12.18
N CYS A 32 12.08 -16.79 12.06
CA CYS A 32 12.99 -16.94 10.93
C CYS A 32 13.98 -18.10 11.13
N GLY A 33 13.93 -18.81 12.26
CA GLY A 33 14.90 -19.85 12.60
C GLY A 33 16.34 -19.33 12.78
N ILE A 34 16.49 -18.04 13.16
CA ILE A 34 17.78 -17.38 13.37
C ILE A 34 17.84 -16.80 14.79
N THR A 35 19.02 -16.43 15.23
CA THR A 35 19.18 -15.78 16.54
C THR A 35 18.80 -14.29 16.46
N GLU A 36 18.39 -13.74 17.58
CA GLU A 36 18.13 -12.30 17.71
C GLU A 36 19.39 -11.47 17.36
N ALA A 37 20.56 -11.97 17.74
CA ALA A 37 21.84 -11.38 17.37
C ALA A 37 22.06 -11.34 15.85
N ALA A 38 21.59 -12.33 15.11
CA ALA A 38 21.65 -12.32 13.64
C ALA A 38 20.74 -11.25 13.03
N ILE A 39 19.56 -11.02 13.61
CA ILE A 39 18.69 -9.90 13.19
C ILE A 39 19.41 -8.56 13.42
N TYR A 40 19.98 -8.36 14.61
CA TYR A 40 20.67 -7.10 14.94
C TYR A 40 21.93 -6.83 14.11
N ARG A 41 22.58 -7.85 13.55
CA ARG A 41 23.66 -7.65 12.56
C ARG A 41 23.18 -6.97 11.28
N HIS A 42 21.95 -7.23 10.89
CA HIS A 42 21.36 -6.66 9.66
C HIS A 42 20.52 -5.42 9.95
N PHE A 43 19.87 -5.37 11.10
CA PHE A 43 19.00 -4.30 11.54
C PHE A 43 19.34 -3.93 12.98
N PRO A 44 20.16 -2.92 13.22
CA PRO A 44 20.68 -2.56 14.54
C PRO A 44 19.59 -2.06 15.51
N SER A 45 18.35 -1.87 15.04
CA SER A 45 17.21 -1.49 15.88
C SER A 45 15.88 -1.90 15.24
N LYS A 46 14.82 -2.00 16.05
CA LYS A 46 13.43 -2.20 15.59
C LYS A 46 13.03 -1.14 14.55
N ARG A 47 13.39 0.13 14.79
CA ARG A 47 13.16 1.23 13.85
C ARG A 47 13.82 0.97 12.48
N LYS A 48 15.02 0.39 12.45
CA LYS A 48 15.69 0.02 11.19
C LYS A 48 14.99 -1.11 10.45
N ILE A 49 14.38 -2.06 11.19
CA ILE A 49 13.54 -3.09 10.59
C ILE A 49 12.34 -2.44 9.90
N TYR A 50 11.58 -1.59 10.60
CA TYR A 50 10.43 -0.90 10.02
C TYR A 50 10.82 0.01 8.86
N SER A 51 11.95 0.74 8.96
CA SER A 51 12.46 1.54 7.84
C SER A 51 12.71 0.67 6.61
N GLY A 52 13.37 -0.48 6.76
CA GLY A 52 13.59 -1.41 5.66
C GLY A 52 12.29 -1.97 5.06
N LEU A 53 11.26 -2.14 5.89
CA LEU A 53 9.94 -2.55 5.44
C LEU A 53 9.25 -1.46 4.60
N VAL A 54 9.32 -0.22 5.06
CA VAL A 54 8.79 0.94 4.31
C VAL A 54 9.55 1.11 3.00
N ASP A 55 10.90 1.02 3.02
CA ASP A 55 11.73 1.08 1.79
C ASP A 55 11.28 0.02 0.78
N PHE A 56 11.03 -1.20 1.24
CA PHE A 56 10.54 -2.28 0.38
C PHE A 56 9.14 -2.01 -0.17
N CYS A 57 8.21 -1.50 0.64
CA CYS A 57 6.88 -1.10 0.18
C CYS A 57 6.95 -0.04 -0.90
N GLU A 58 7.68 1.04 -0.63
CA GLU A 58 7.85 2.15 -1.56
C GLU A 58 8.40 1.64 -2.89
N GLN A 59 9.50 0.90 -2.86
CA GLN A 59 10.14 0.40 -4.07
C GLN A 59 9.18 -0.47 -4.90
N ASN A 60 8.59 -1.49 -4.29
CA ASN A 60 7.73 -2.42 -5.03
C ASN A 60 6.47 -1.75 -5.58
N ILE A 61 5.82 -0.88 -4.80
CA ILE A 61 4.62 -0.18 -5.23
C ILE A 61 4.94 0.76 -6.38
N PHE A 62 6.02 1.56 -6.29
CA PHE A 62 6.36 2.51 -7.35
C PHE A 62 6.91 1.83 -8.61
N ASP A 63 7.64 0.72 -8.50
CA ASP A 63 8.08 -0.06 -9.67
C ASP A 63 6.87 -0.61 -10.45
N LEU A 64 5.87 -1.13 -9.72
CA LEU A 64 4.64 -1.63 -10.34
C LEU A 64 3.78 -0.48 -10.93
N ILE A 65 3.68 0.66 -10.26
CA ILE A 65 3.01 1.86 -10.80
C ILE A 65 3.71 2.35 -12.06
N ALA A 66 5.04 2.38 -12.09
CA ALA A 66 5.81 2.77 -13.27
C ALA A 66 5.52 1.82 -14.45
N SER A 67 5.46 0.51 -14.20
CA SER A 67 5.08 -0.48 -15.20
C SER A 67 3.65 -0.26 -15.71
N ILE A 68 2.69 0.03 -14.84
CA ILE A 68 1.32 0.36 -15.25
C ILE A 68 1.30 1.61 -16.11
N ASN A 69 2.01 2.66 -15.72
CA ASN A 69 2.02 3.94 -16.43
C ASN A 69 2.71 3.84 -17.81
N SER A 70 3.67 2.92 -17.98
CA SER A 70 4.33 2.67 -19.27
C SER A 70 3.53 1.76 -20.21
N SER A 71 2.44 1.14 -19.75
CA SER A 71 1.59 0.29 -20.59
C SER A 71 0.76 1.08 -21.61
N ASP A 72 0.29 0.43 -22.65
CA ASP A 72 -0.56 1.04 -23.70
C ASP A 72 -2.03 1.23 -23.26
N SER A 73 -2.37 0.96 -22.02
CA SER A 73 -3.71 1.18 -21.47
C SER A 73 -4.07 2.67 -21.45
N ASP A 74 -5.36 3.00 -21.58
CA ASP A 74 -5.82 4.36 -21.38
C ASP A 74 -5.63 4.82 -19.91
N TYR A 75 -5.73 6.13 -19.67
CA TYR A 75 -5.41 6.72 -18.38
C TYR A 75 -6.40 6.36 -17.26
N LEU A 76 -7.66 6.08 -17.61
CA LEU A 76 -8.64 5.58 -16.60
C LEU A 76 -8.33 4.14 -16.21
N GLU A 77 -7.99 3.31 -17.19
CA GLU A 77 -7.59 1.94 -16.94
C GLU A 77 -6.29 1.87 -16.12
N LYS A 78 -5.32 2.75 -16.40
CA LYS A 78 -4.13 2.91 -15.56
C LYS A 78 -4.50 3.27 -14.13
N THR A 79 -5.41 4.22 -13.95
CA THR A 79 -5.91 4.62 -12.62
C THR A 79 -6.56 3.43 -11.89
N LYS A 80 -7.46 2.70 -12.54
CA LYS A 80 -8.08 1.49 -11.95
C LYS A 80 -7.04 0.43 -11.57
N LYS A 81 -6.05 0.20 -12.43
CA LYS A 81 -4.96 -0.74 -12.17
C LYS A 81 -4.13 -0.34 -10.94
N ILE A 82 -3.84 0.96 -10.77
CA ILE A 82 -3.11 1.47 -9.59
C ILE A 82 -3.93 1.24 -8.31
N LEU A 83 -5.22 1.56 -8.32
CA LEU A 83 -6.10 1.34 -7.16
C LEU A 83 -6.19 -0.15 -6.79
N ASN A 84 -6.41 -1.01 -7.79
CA ASN A 84 -6.43 -2.46 -7.59
C ASN A 84 -5.06 -3.00 -7.11
N LEU A 85 -3.95 -2.43 -7.61
CA LEU A 85 -2.61 -2.78 -7.15
C LEU A 85 -2.46 -2.55 -5.64
N LEU A 86 -2.83 -1.37 -5.13
CA LEU A 86 -2.71 -1.03 -3.71
C LEU A 86 -3.47 -2.01 -2.82
N VAL A 87 -4.71 -2.30 -3.18
CA VAL A 87 -5.58 -3.20 -2.41
C VAL A 87 -5.08 -4.64 -2.48
N ASN A 88 -4.75 -5.14 -3.68
CA ASN A 88 -4.24 -6.50 -3.86
C ASN A 88 -2.86 -6.70 -3.23
N PHE A 89 -1.99 -5.68 -3.27
CA PHE A 89 -0.71 -5.71 -2.58
C PHE A 89 -0.89 -5.86 -1.07
N SER A 90 -1.81 -5.09 -0.50
CA SER A 90 -2.14 -5.15 0.93
C SER A 90 -2.76 -6.50 1.32
N GLU A 91 -3.65 -7.05 0.50
CA GLU A 91 -4.26 -8.35 0.75
C GLU A 91 -3.25 -9.51 0.71
N LYS A 92 -2.32 -9.47 -0.25
CA LYS A 92 -1.25 -10.46 -0.36
C LYS A 92 -0.18 -10.31 0.72
N ASN A 93 -0.10 -9.14 1.35
CA ASN A 93 0.91 -8.80 2.35
C ASN A 93 0.26 -8.19 3.61
N PRO A 94 -0.48 -8.98 4.42
CA PRO A 94 -1.23 -8.46 5.58
C PRO A 94 -0.37 -7.68 6.58
N GLY A 95 0.90 -8.08 6.76
CA GLY A 95 1.85 -7.34 7.59
C GLY A 95 2.14 -5.93 7.07
N LEU A 96 2.23 -5.78 5.74
CA LEU A 96 2.43 -4.48 5.11
C LEU A 96 1.14 -3.65 5.13
N ALA A 97 -0.04 -4.27 5.05
CA ALA A 97 -1.29 -3.57 5.22
C ALA A 97 -1.34 -2.81 6.56
N ARG A 98 -0.84 -3.40 7.66
CA ARG A 98 -0.72 -2.71 8.95
C ARG A 98 0.26 -1.54 8.94
N LEU A 99 1.33 -1.62 8.15
CA LEU A 99 2.22 -0.47 7.96
C LEU A 99 1.51 0.65 7.21
N LEU A 100 0.82 0.31 6.11
CA LEU A 100 0.10 1.28 5.29
C LEU A 100 -1.05 1.96 6.05
N THR A 101 -1.70 1.25 6.97
CA THR A 101 -2.75 1.80 7.85
C THR A 101 -2.20 2.44 9.13
N ARG A 102 -0.86 2.49 9.29
CA ARG A 102 -0.17 3.07 10.44
C ARG A 102 -0.40 2.33 11.77
N GLU A 103 -1.14 1.23 11.77
CA GLU A 103 -1.41 0.43 12.99
C GLU A 103 -0.16 -0.29 13.54
N ALA A 104 0.90 -0.42 12.74
CA ALA A 104 2.14 -1.06 13.17
C ALA A 104 3.07 -0.14 13.96
N PHE A 105 2.85 1.18 13.90
CA PHE A 105 3.74 2.16 14.50
C PHE A 105 3.35 2.50 15.94
N SER A 106 4.36 2.73 16.76
CA SER A 106 4.18 3.35 18.08
C SER A 106 4.25 4.88 17.96
N ILE A 107 3.79 5.58 18.98
CA ILE A 107 3.79 7.05 19.04
C ILE A 107 5.17 7.67 18.76
N ASP A 108 6.24 6.92 19.03
CA ASP A 108 7.63 7.38 18.86
C ASP A 108 8.16 7.22 17.43
N GLU A 109 7.37 6.69 16.47
CA GLU A 109 7.80 6.39 15.11
C GLU A 109 7.26 7.39 14.06
N THR A 110 7.13 8.67 14.44
CA THR A 110 6.57 9.77 13.61
C THR A 110 7.20 9.86 12.22
N THR A 111 8.53 9.68 12.12
CA THR A 111 9.24 9.74 10.83
C THR A 111 8.79 8.65 9.83
N LEU A 112 8.45 7.45 10.33
CA LEU A 112 7.95 6.36 9.47
C LEU A 112 6.50 6.63 9.03
N ASP A 113 5.71 7.19 9.94
CA ASP A 113 4.35 7.63 9.68
C ASP A 113 4.31 8.72 8.59
N GLU A 114 5.18 9.72 8.72
CA GLU A 114 5.35 10.77 7.71
C GLU A 114 5.75 10.20 6.34
N ARG A 115 6.64 9.20 6.30
CA ARG A 115 7.03 8.54 5.04
C ARG A 115 5.87 7.84 4.36
N ILE A 116 5.03 7.13 5.12
CA ILE A 116 3.81 6.51 4.56
C ILE A 116 2.88 7.59 4.02
N GLY A 117 2.68 8.68 4.75
CA GLY A 117 1.91 9.83 4.28
C GLY A 117 2.44 10.41 2.96
N GLN A 118 3.75 10.60 2.86
CA GLN A 118 4.41 11.09 1.64
C GLN A 118 4.25 10.10 0.48
N MET A 119 4.35 8.80 0.73
CA MET A 119 4.12 7.76 -0.27
C MET A 119 2.69 7.82 -0.82
N MET A 120 1.67 7.92 0.05
CA MET A 120 0.28 8.04 -0.36
C MET A 120 0.02 9.34 -1.13
N SER A 121 0.60 10.46 -0.70
CA SER A 121 0.50 11.74 -1.43
C SER A 121 1.12 11.67 -2.84
N LYS A 122 2.24 10.95 -3.01
CA LYS A 122 2.81 10.71 -4.34
C LYS A 122 1.90 9.85 -5.22
N ILE A 123 1.26 8.84 -4.65
CA ILE A 123 0.30 7.99 -5.38
C ILE A 123 -0.92 8.82 -5.80
N GLU A 124 -1.46 9.67 -4.90
CA GLU A 124 -2.55 10.58 -5.22
C GLU A 124 -2.19 11.51 -6.39
N LEU A 125 -0.97 12.07 -6.37
CA LEU A 125 -0.48 12.91 -7.46
C LEU A 125 -0.42 12.15 -8.79
N ILE A 126 0.03 10.90 -8.79
CA ILE A 126 0.06 10.07 -10.01
C ILE A 126 -1.35 9.81 -10.53
N ILE A 127 -2.30 9.48 -9.66
CA ILE A 127 -3.71 9.29 -10.03
C ILE A 127 -4.26 10.59 -10.63
N LYS A 128 -4.03 11.74 -9.98
CA LYS A 128 -4.43 13.05 -10.49
C LYS A 128 -3.86 13.33 -11.88
N GLN A 129 -2.57 13.04 -12.10
CA GLN A 129 -1.93 13.21 -13.41
C GLN A 129 -2.56 12.32 -14.48
N ASN A 130 -2.90 11.07 -14.17
CA ASN A 130 -3.60 10.19 -15.09
C ASN A 130 -4.99 10.73 -15.43
N LEU A 131 -5.75 11.21 -14.46
CA LEU A 131 -7.06 11.81 -14.70
C LEU A 131 -6.96 13.09 -15.53
N GLN A 132 -5.96 13.95 -15.31
CA GLN A 132 -5.71 15.13 -16.14
C GLN A 132 -5.40 14.76 -17.57
N LYS A 133 -4.54 13.76 -17.78
CA LYS A 133 -4.21 13.27 -19.13
C LYS A 133 -5.43 12.66 -19.82
N TYR A 134 -6.27 11.95 -19.08
CA TYR A 134 -7.53 11.45 -19.59
C TYR A 134 -8.42 12.59 -20.12
N GLU A 135 -8.66 13.64 -19.32
CA GLU A 135 -9.44 14.82 -19.77
C GLU A 135 -8.83 15.50 -21.00
N GLN A 136 -7.48 15.60 -21.05
CA GLN A 136 -6.78 16.22 -22.17
C GLN A 136 -6.90 15.42 -23.46
N THR A 137 -6.81 14.10 -23.38
CA THR A 137 -6.81 13.22 -24.56
C THR A 137 -8.21 12.95 -25.10
N THR A 138 -9.18 12.80 -24.23
CA THR A 138 -10.57 12.47 -24.61
C THR A 138 -11.47 13.69 -24.80
N LYS A 139 -11.04 14.87 -24.30
CA LYS A 139 -11.87 16.09 -24.16
C LYS A 139 -13.09 15.94 -23.25
N ALA A 140 -13.25 14.80 -22.59
CA ALA A 140 -14.27 14.61 -21.56
C ALA A 140 -13.88 15.37 -20.29
N LYS A 141 -14.88 15.71 -19.48
CA LYS A 141 -14.67 16.28 -18.15
C LYS A 141 -15.17 15.32 -17.09
N LEU A 142 -14.49 15.31 -15.96
CA LEU A 142 -14.94 14.57 -14.80
C LEU A 142 -16.07 15.35 -14.06
N ALA A 143 -16.97 14.63 -13.41
CA ALA A 143 -18.03 15.20 -12.58
C ALA A 143 -17.50 16.00 -11.38
N LEU A 144 -16.27 15.72 -10.94
CA LEU A 144 -15.56 16.45 -9.89
C LEU A 144 -14.22 16.97 -10.42
N PRO A 145 -13.65 18.04 -9.85
CA PRO A 145 -12.29 18.47 -10.14
C PRO A 145 -11.30 17.30 -10.01
N THR A 146 -10.31 17.22 -10.91
CA THR A 146 -9.33 16.11 -10.93
C THR A 146 -8.66 15.85 -9.60
N ALA A 147 -8.38 16.90 -8.80
CA ALA A 147 -7.80 16.73 -7.46
C ALA A 147 -8.78 16.03 -6.50
N SER A 148 -10.05 16.44 -6.49
CA SER A 148 -11.09 15.81 -5.67
C SER A 148 -11.38 14.38 -6.12
N SER A 149 -11.35 14.11 -7.42
CA SER A 149 -11.52 12.78 -8.00
C SER A 149 -10.37 11.84 -7.58
N ALA A 150 -9.13 12.32 -7.65
CA ALA A 150 -7.96 11.55 -7.24
C ALA A 150 -8.00 11.22 -5.75
N ASN A 151 -8.33 12.21 -4.92
CA ASN A 151 -8.48 12.02 -3.48
C ASN A 151 -9.59 11.01 -3.14
N LEU A 152 -10.78 11.14 -3.74
CA LEU A 152 -11.90 10.20 -3.52
C LEU A 152 -11.50 8.75 -3.87
N LEU A 153 -10.83 8.55 -4.99
CA LEU A 153 -10.41 7.23 -5.45
C LEU A 153 -9.36 6.64 -4.49
N LEU A 154 -8.34 7.41 -4.11
CA LEU A 154 -7.31 6.94 -3.17
C LEU A 154 -7.91 6.68 -1.79
N ALA A 155 -8.71 7.60 -1.25
CA ALA A 155 -9.37 7.43 0.05
C ALA A 155 -10.26 6.16 0.08
N SER A 156 -10.90 5.82 -1.05
CA SER A 156 -11.65 4.56 -1.16
C SER A 156 -10.72 3.34 -1.06
N ALA A 157 -9.56 3.36 -1.73
CA ALA A 157 -8.58 2.27 -1.64
C ALA A 157 -8.02 2.13 -0.22
N GLU A 158 -7.65 3.24 0.43
CA GLU A 158 -7.20 3.25 1.83
C GLU A 158 -8.29 2.72 2.76
N GLY A 159 -9.56 3.10 2.54
CA GLY A 159 -10.71 2.60 3.29
C GLY A 159 -10.88 1.08 3.18
N PHE A 160 -10.67 0.50 1.98
CA PHE A 160 -10.71 -0.96 1.80
C PHE A 160 -9.57 -1.67 2.52
N ILE A 161 -8.36 -1.11 2.46
CA ILE A 161 -7.21 -1.65 3.19
C ILE A 161 -7.46 -1.57 4.71
N GLN A 162 -7.97 -0.46 5.19
CA GLN A 162 -8.32 -0.28 6.61
C GLN A 162 -9.40 -1.27 7.06
N GLN A 163 -10.44 -1.51 6.26
CA GLN A 163 -11.47 -2.51 6.56
C GLN A 163 -10.87 -3.92 6.63
N PHE A 164 -9.96 -4.26 5.73
CA PHE A 164 -9.27 -5.54 5.71
C PHE A 164 -8.44 -5.76 7.00
N VAL A 165 -7.66 -4.78 7.39
CA VAL A 165 -6.87 -4.84 8.63
C VAL A 165 -7.79 -4.93 9.86
N ARG A 166 -8.84 -4.10 9.94
CA ARG A 166 -9.81 -4.08 11.04
C ARG A 166 -10.58 -5.39 11.17
N SER A 167 -10.84 -6.11 10.07
CA SER A 167 -11.49 -7.42 10.09
C SER A 167 -10.57 -8.55 10.61
N GLY A 168 -9.33 -8.23 10.99
CA GLY A 168 -8.31 -9.23 11.30
C GLY A 168 -7.93 -10.06 10.08
N PHE A 169 -7.95 -9.44 8.89
CA PHE A 169 -7.61 -10.04 7.59
C PHE A 169 -8.58 -11.13 7.13
N GLN A 170 -9.82 -11.13 7.62
CA GLN A 170 -10.84 -12.13 7.26
C GLN A 170 -11.66 -11.70 6.04
N ASP A 171 -11.86 -10.39 5.86
CA ASP A 171 -12.69 -9.83 4.80
C ASP A 171 -11.83 -9.34 3.64
N ALA A 172 -11.47 -10.26 2.76
CA ALA A 172 -10.60 -10.00 1.61
C ALA A 172 -11.26 -9.00 0.65
N PRO A 173 -10.67 -7.81 0.44
CA PRO A 173 -11.30 -6.76 -0.37
C PRO A 173 -11.34 -7.11 -1.86
N SER A 174 -10.46 -7.96 -2.37
CA SER A 174 -10.42 -8.37 -3.79
C SER A 174 -11.74 -8.96 -4.29
N LYS A 175 -12.58 -9.51 -3.38
CA LYS A 175 -13.88 -10.09 -3.72
C LYS A 175 -14.88 -9.08 -4.31
N ARG A 176 -14.71 -7.77 -4.03
CA ARG A 176 -15.66 -6.72 -4.40
C ARG A 176 -15.02 -5.42 -4.90
N VAL A 177 -13.74 -5.21 -4.63
CA VAL A 177 -13.07 -3.94 -4.92
C VAL A 177 -13.05 -3.60 -6.42
N LYS A 178 -12.97 -4.60 -7.28
CA LYS A 178 -12.97 -4.41 -8.73
C LYS A 178 -14.26 -3.74 -9.20
N ASP A 179 -15.41 -4.26 -8.78
CA ASP A 179 -16.72 -3.72 -9.16
C ASP A 179 -16.95 -2.34 -8.54
N GLN A 180 -16.45 -2.14 -7.32
CA GLN A 180 -16.58 -0.86 -6.62
C GLN A 180 -15.71 0.24 -7.29
N PHE A 181 -14.48 -0.06 -7.69
CA PHE A 181 -13.67 0.90 -8.45
C PHE A 181 -14.23 1.16 -9.85
N GLU A 182 -14.74 0.13 -10.52
CA GLU A 182 -15.43 0.30 -11.79
C GLU A 182 -16.62 1.26 -11.66
N PHE A 183 -17.44 1.07 -10.63
CA PHE A 183 -18.58 1.94 -10.33
C PHE A 183 -18.13 3.38 -10.01
N LEU A 184 -17.12 3.56 -9.14
CA LEU A 184 -16.63 4.89 -8.76
C LEU A 184 -16.06 5.65 -9.96
N VAL A 185 -15.24 4.98 -10.77
CA VAL A 185 -14.68 5.60 -11.97
C VAL A 185 -15.80 5.97 -12.94
N LYS A 186 -16.80 5.09 -13.12
CA LYS A 186 -17.94 5.34 -14.00
C LYS A 186 -18.80 6.53 -13.50
N ALA A 187 -19.00 6.63 -12.18
CA ALA A 187 -19.71 7.76 -11.58
C ALA A 187 -18.97 9.10 -11.77
N LEU A 188 -17.64 9.09 -11.79
CA LEU A 188 -16.84 10.27 -12.10
C LEU A 188 -16.94 10.70 -13.57
N MET A 189 -17.38 9.82 -14.46
CA MET A 189 -17.55 10.07 -15.89
C MET A 189 -18.96 10.49 -16.27
N ALA A 190 -19.93 10.36 -15.35
CA ALA A 190 -21.34 10.66 -15.61
C ALA A 190 -21.57 12.19 -15.56
N ASN A 191 -21.39 12.83 -16.72
CA ASN A 191 -21.91 14.17 -17.03
C ASN A 191 -22.71 14.11 -18.30
#